data_016ca29dc07ca08f43ac2b13a221a6a6
#
_entry.id   016ca29dc07ca08f43ac2b13a221a6a6
#
_cell.length_a   1.000
_cell.length_b   1.000
_cell.length_c   1.000
_cell.angle_alpha   90.00
_cell.angle_beta   90.00
_cell.angle_gamma   90.00
#
_symmetry.space_group_name_H-M   'P 1'
#
loop_
_entity.id
_entity.type
_entity.pdbx_description
1 polymer ?
#
loop_
_entity_poly.entity_id
_entity_poly.type
_entity_poly.pdbx_seq_one_letter_code
_entity_poly.pdbx_strand_id
1 'polypeptide(L)'
;MKALLQKTCPTCTKSSVQTYYYNIKALAKIAGYDMPPKHGRWVNKQLLAKIRRLPLMTFKNMTIAGIKALGAYGMKNEQWAKAMSDATERYSKQRNKQERTPREARNWPEGGYKALGKLADELHGEVQTLFKKAPAAVTLPELWRMARWFIVLFYSKHALRGDLGDVRITKKGQNYIEKRGKGWHMHVGNHKTVRAHGAIELKLDAKVSAALDQYLPYVRANTKHGYLLSTKRYGNRMKRSDMMALLRNTTEDRLGKRIGVQLIRVLKTTSHLKGIDEAEKLRRELAHGPQMQWKYVSRA
;
A
#
# COMPACT_ATOMS: atom_id res chain seq x y z
N MET A 1 -11.39 -15.88 19.71
CA MET A 1 -10.07 -15.72 19.02
C MET A 1 -9.63 -14.26 18.89
N LYS A 2 -10.35 -13.34 18.23
CA LYS A 2 -9.89 -11.93 18.11
C LYS A 2 -9.67 -11.24 19.46
N ALA A 3 -10.59 -11.40 20.40
CA ALA A 3 -10.45 -10.85 21.75
C ALA A 3 -9.20 -11.42 22.48
N LEU A 4 -8.97 -12.73 22.35
CA LEU A 4 -7.78 -13.37 22.91
C LEU A 4 -6.48 -12.83 22.28
N LEU A 5 -6.45 -12.67 20.94
CA LEU A 5 -5.29 -12.09 20.25
C LEU A 5 -5.03 -10.64 20.69
N GLN A 6 -6.08 -9.84 20.92
CA GLN A 6 -5.92 -8.46 21.42
C GLN A 6 -5.37 -8.46 22.86
N LYS A 7 -5.86 -9.38 23.71
CA LYS A 7 -5.38 -9.54 25.10
C LYS A 7 -3.91 -9.96 25.15
N THR A 8 -3.49 -10.90 24.30
CA THR A 8 -2.10 -11.41 24.28
C THR A 8 -1.12 -10.53 23.50
N CYS A 9 -1.62 -9.56 22.74
CA CYS A 9 -0.81 -8.55 22.05
C CYS A 9 -1.42 -7.14 22.24
N PRO A 10 -1.32 -6.52 23.43
CA PRO A 10 -1.93 -5.22 23.73
C PRO A 10 -1.44 -4.11 22.79
N THR A 11 -0.19 -4.18 22.34
CA THR A 11 0.44 -3.20 21.44
C THR A 11 0.06 -3.41 19.96
N CYS A 12 -0.61 -4.53 19.63
CA CYS A 12 -1.06 -4.80 18.26
C CYS A 12 -2.20 -3.86 17.86
N THR A 13 -2.10 -3.29 16.66
CA THR A 13 -3.21 -2.51 16.09
C THR A 13 -4.40 -3.43 15.76
N LYS A 14 -5.62 -2.87 15.72
CA LYS A 14 -6.83 -3.60 15.28
C LYS A 14 -6.63 -4.28 13.91
N SER A 15 -5.94 -3.62 12.98
CA SER A 15 -5.61 -4.18 11.67
C SER A 15 -4.66 -5.38 11.75
N SER A 16 -3.65 -5.34 12.63
CA SER A 16 -2.74 -6.46 12.85
C SER A 16 -3.47 -7.66 13.43
N VAL A 17 -4.32 -7.45 14.45
CA VAL A 17 -5.15 -8.50 15.04
C VAL A 17 -6.08 -9.12 13.99
N GLN A 18 -6.69 -8.31 13.15
CA GLN A 18 -7.54 -8.79 12.06
C GLN A 18 -6.75 -9.66 11.05
N THR A 19 -5.53 -9.25 10.70
CA THR A 19 -4.64 -10.02 9.81
C THR A 19 -4.25 -11.36 10.45
N TYR A 20 -3.84 -11.36 11.71
CA TYR A 20 -3.54 -12.60 12.43
C TYR A 20 -4.75 -13.53 12.49
N TYR A 21 -5.92 -13.01 12.78
CA TYR A 21 -7.15 -13.81 12.80
C TYR A 21 -7.44 -14.48 11.45
N TYR A 22 -7.32 -13.75 10.33
CA TYR A 22 -7.52 -14.32 9.01
C TYR A 22 -6.48 -15.40 8.67
N ASN A 23 -5.22 -15.17 9.02
CA ASN A 23 -4.17 -16.18 8.83
C ASN A 23 -4.39 -17.42 9.70
N ILE A 24 -4.85 -17.24 10.95
CA ILE A 24 -5.21 -18.36 11.84
C ILE A 24 -6.43 -19.13 11.29
N LYS A 25 -7.42 -18.43 10.73
CA LYS A 25 -8.55 -19.08 10.06
C LYS A 25 -8.12 -19.89 8.84
N ALA A 26 -7.21 -19.34 8.02
CA ALA A 26 -6.64 -20.05 6.88
C ALA A 26 -5.82 -21.28 7.35
N LEU A 27 -5.04 -21.14 8.41
CA LEU A 27 -4.28 -22.23 9.00
C LEU A 27 -5.19 -23.34 9.56
N ALA A 28 -6.30 -22.98 10.20
CA ALA A 28 -7.30 -23.93 10.69
C ALA A 28 -7.93 -24.74 9.53
N LYS A 29 -8.23 -24.10 8.40
CA LYS A 29 -8.70 -24.81 7.19
C LYS A 29 -7.70 -25.84 6.68
N ILE A 30 -6.39 -25.51 6.67
CA ILE A 30 -5.33 -26.49 6.31
C ILE A 30 -5.28 -27.66 7.28
N ALA A 31 -5.61 -27.41 8.55
CA ALA A 31 -5.73 -28.45 9.59
C ALA A 31 -7.01 -29.28 9.50
N GLY A 32 -7.97 -28.91 8.63
CA GLY A 32 -9.25 -29.60 8.48
C GLY A 32 -10.40 -29.04 9.32
N TYR A 33 -10.27 -27.81 9.83
CA TYR A 33 -11.32 -27.15 10.62
C TYR A 33 -11.93 -25.95 9.87
N ASP A 34 -13.23 -25.80 9.87
CA ASP A 34 -13.90 -24.63 9.29
C ASP A 34 -13.61 -23.35 10.08
N MET A 35 -13.49 -23.47 11.39
CA MET A 35 -13.17 -22.39 12.30
C MET A 35 -12.02 -22.79 13.24
N PRO A 36 -11.19 -21.83 13.70
CA PRO A 36 -10.13 -22.13 14.65
C PRO A 36 -10.70 -22.77 15.95
N PRO A 37 -10.24 -23.97 16.34
CA PRO A 37 -10.63 -24.59 17.60
C PRO A 37 -10.37 -23.69 18.82
N LYS A 38 -11.16 -23.86 19.89
CA LYS A 38 -11.04 -23.06 21.13
C LYS A 38 -9.90 -23.54 22.05
N HIS A 39 -8.88 -24.18 21.51
CA HIS A 39 -7.66 -24.64 22.21
C HIS A 39 -6.47 -24.57 21.26
N GLY A 40 -5.23 -24.62 21.78
CA GLY A 40 -4.01 -24.54 20.95
C GLY A 40 -3.50 -25.88 20.40
N ARG A 41 -3.99 -27.03 20.89
CA ARG A 41 -3.44 -28.39 20.57
C ARG A 41 -3.50 -28.76 19.10
N TRP A 42 -4.39 -28.13 18.29
CA TRP A 42 -4.48 -28.37 16.85
C TRP A 42 -3.26 -27.82 16.08
N VAL A 43 -2.52 -26.87 16.68
CA VAL A 43 -1.28 -26.32 16.12
C VAL A 43 -0.13 -27.28 16.48
N ASN A 44 -0.05 -28.40 15.78
CA ASN A 44 0.83 -29.52 16.08
C ASN A 44 1.87 -29.78 14.98
N LYS A 45 2.69 -30.84 15.14
CA LYS A 45 3.74 -31.23 14.20
C LYS A 45 3.20 -31.63 12.83
N GLN A 46 2.05 -32.30 12.75
CA GLN A 46 1.42 -32.75 11.51
C GLN A 46 1.01 -31.53 10.67
N LEU A 47 0.40 -30.51 11.30
CA LEU A 47 0.03 -29.27 10.63
C LEU A 47 1.27 -28.52 10.14
N LEU A 48 2.34 -28.47 10.94
CA LEU A 48 3.59 -27.84 10.53
C LEU A 48 4.17 -28.51 9.28
N ALA A 49 4.13 -29.84 9.20
CA ALA A 49 4.58 -30.60 8.03
C ALA A 49 3.74 -30.26 6.77
N LYS A 50 2.42 -30.12 6.92
CA LYS A 50 1.52 -29.71 5.80
C LYS A 50 1.89 -28.34 5.25
N ILE A 51 2.12 -27.34 6.11
CA ILE A 51 2.40 -25.98 5.66
C ILE A 51 3.82 -25.77 5.11
N ARG A 52 4.77 -26.66 5.39
CA ARG A 52 6.14 -26.59 4.85
C ARG A 52 6.20 -26.63 3.32
N ARG A 53 5.17 -27.20 2.67
CA ARG A 53 5.04 -27.30 1.20
C ARG A 53 4.56 -25.98 0.56
N LEU A 54 4.14 -25.02 1.36
CA LEU A 54 3.64 -23.73 0.85
C LEU A 54 4.79 -22.81 0.39
N PRO A 55 4.53 -21.88 -0.52
CA PRO A 55 5.51 -20.85 -0.90
C PRO A 55 6.04 -20.11 0.33
N LEU A 56 7.33 -19.75 0.33
CA LEU A 56 8.07 -19.24 1.50
C LEU A 56 7.34 -18.11 2.26
N MET A 57 6.76 -17.14 1.53
CA MET A 57 6.01 -16.04 2.16
C MET A 57 4.75 -16.56 2.87
N THR A 58 4.03 -17.49 2.24
CA THR A 58 2.84 -18.10 2.85
C THR A 58 3.23 -18.95 4.05
N PHE A 59 4.26 -19.78 3.92
CA PHE A 59 4.81 -20.57 5.00
C PHE A 59 5.17 -19.70 6.22
N LYS A 60 5.93 -18.61 5.99
CA LYS A 60 6.25 -17.64 7.04
C LYS A 60 5.01 -17.07 7.73
N ASN A 61 4.01 -16.66 6.96
CA ASN A 61 2.78 -16.08 7.53
C ASN A 61 1.98 -17.13 8.32
N MET A 62 1.96 -18.37 7.86
CA MET A 62 1.30 -19.46 8.57
C MET A 62 2.04 -19.85 9.85
N THR A 63 3.38 -19.84 9.88
CA THR A 63 4.14 -20.09 11.12
C THR A 63 3.90 -18.99 12.16
N ILE A 64 3.86 -17.70 11.74
CA ILE A 64 3.48 -16.59 12.62
C ILE A 64 2.04 -16.78 13.15
N ALA A 65 1.10 -17.20 12.30
CA ALA A 65 -0.28 -17.46 12.71
C ALA A 65 -0.37 -18.58 13.74
N GLY A 66 0.40 -19.67 13.57
CA GLY A 66 0.48 -20.76 14.52
C GLY A 66 1.01 -20.32 15.89
N ILE A 67 2.09 -19.55 15.92
CA ILE A 67 2.64 -18.99 17.17
C ILE A 67 1.63 -18.05 17.85
N LYS A 68 0.92 -17.22 17.09
CA LYS A 68 -0.13 -16.34 17.63
C LYS A 68 -1.32 -17.13 18.16
N ALA A 69 -1.71 -18.23 17.50
CA ALA A 69 -2.76 -19.12 17.97
C ALA A 69 -2.36 -19.85 19.27
N LEU A 70 -1.15 -20.39 19.35
CA LEU A 70 -0.61 -20.99 20.57
C LEU A 70 -0.57 -20.00 21.73
N GLY A 71 0.01 -18.81 21.50
CA GLY A 71 0.11 -17.76 22.51
C GLY A 71 -1.26 -17.27 23.01
N ALA A 72 -2.31 -17.27 22.17
CA ALA A 72 -3.66 -16.93 22.58
C ALA A 72 -4.24 -17.88 23.64
N TYR A 73 -3.72 -19.10 23.72
CA TYR A 73 -4.08 -20.11 24.72
C TYR A 73 -2.98 -20.38 25.76
N GLY A 74 -2.00 -19.47 25.89
CA GLY A 74 -0.90 -19.62 26.85
C GLY A 74 0.08 -20.76 26.54
N MET A 75 0.03 -21.32 25.32
CA MET A 75 0.87 -22.42 24.89
C MET A 75 2.13 -21.94 24.17
N LYS A 76 3.22 -22.70 24.33
CA LYS A 76 4.47 -22.53 23.57
C LYS A 76 4.77 -23.83 22.82
N ASN A 77 5.46 -23.71 21.68
CA ASN A 77 5.91 -24.87 20.91
C ASN A 77 7.21 -24.50 20.19
N GLU A 78 8.31 -25.11 20.59
CA GLU A 78 9.67 -24.83 20.11
C GLU A 78 9.82 -25.12 18.60
N GLN A 79 9.20 -26.21 18.12
CA GLN A 79 9.28 -26.57 16.70
C GLN A 79 8.62 -25.47 15.82
N TRP A 80 7.50 -24.90 16.26
CA TRP A 80 6.86 -23.80 15.57
C TRP A 80 7.65 -22.49 15.69
N ALA A 81 8.27 -22.23 16.86
CA ALA A 81 9.12 -21.06 17.05
C ALA A 81 10.36 -21.13 16.14
N LYS A 82 11.03 -22.29 16.09
CA LYS A 82 12.16 -22.52 15.17
C LYS A 82 11.72 -22.38 13.71
N ALA A 83 10.62 -23.00 13.31
CA ALA A 83 10.12 -22.89 11.94
C ALA A 83 9.77 -21.44 11.53
N MET A 84 9.25 -20.63 12.45
CA MET A 84 9.01 -19.20 12.23
C MET A 84 10.32 -18.43 12.07
N SER A 85 11.32 -18.70 12.91
CA SER A 85 12.64 -18.07 12.83
C SER A 85 13.32 -18.39 11.50
N ASP A 86 13.41 -19.67 11.15
CA ASP A 86 14.03 -20.16 9.90
C ASP A 86 13.32 -19.56 8.65
N ALA A 87 11.99 -19.54 8.65
CA ALA A 87 11.22 -18.96 7.55
C ALA A 87 11.45 -17.45 7.43
N THR A 88 11.61 -16.77 8.55
CA THR A 88 11.86 -15.31 8.58
C THR A 88 13.25 -14.99 8.07
N GLU A 89 14.25 -15.76 8.48
CA GLU A 89 15.63 -15.64 8.02
C GLU A 89 15.75 -15.90 6.51
N ARG A 90 15.19 -17.03 6.04
CA ARG A 90 15.17 -17.37 4.61
C ARG A 90 14.49 -16.29 3.77
N TYR A 91 13.36 -15.76 4.23
CA TYR A 91 12.66 -14.66 3.57
C TYR A 91 13.53 -13.38 3.54
N SER A 92 14.23 -13.07 4.64
CA SER A 92 15.13 -11.91 4.71
C SER A 92 16.33 -12.09 3.76
N LYS A 93 16.93 -13.26 3.72
CA LYS A 93 18.03 -13.58 2.77
C LYS A 93 17.57 -13.45 1.33
N GLN A 94 16.37 -13.96 0.98
CA GLN A 94 15.80 -13.79 -0.36
C GLN A 94 15.57 -12.32 -0.72
N ARG A 95 15.05 -11.52 0.21
CA ARG A 95 14.84 -10.08 -0.04
C ARG A 95 16.16 -9.29 -0.13
N ASN A 96 17.18 -9.72 0.58
CA ASN A 96 18.50 -9.07 0.53
C ASN A 96 19.26 -9.32 -0.78
N LYS A 97 18.89 -10.35 -1.55
CA LYS A 97 19.45 -10.57 -2.91
C LYS A 97 19.02 -9.50 -3.90
N GLN A 98 17.98 -8.72 -3.57
CA GLN A 98 17.44 -7.66 -4.43
C GLN A 98 16.92 -8.17 -5.80
N GLU A 99 16.71 -9.45 -5.94
CA GLU A 99 16.12 -10.08 -7.12
C GLU A 99 14.61 -9.75 -7.18
N ARG A 100 14.10 -9.58 -8.38
CA ARG A 100 12.66 -9.42 -8.59
C ARG A 100 11.95 -10.71 -8.23
N THR A 101 10.91 -10.61 -7.41
CA THR A 101 10.02 -11.75 -7.22
C THR A 101 9.31 -12.08 -8.55
N PRO A 102 8.83 -13.31 -8.76
CA PRO A 102 8.10 -13.68 -9.98
C PRO A 102 6.91 -12.75 -10.27
N ARG A 103 6.25 -12.25 -9.21
CA ARG A 103 5.16 -11.28 -9.33
C ARG A 103 5.66 -9.91 -9.77
N GLU A 104 6.77 -9.43 -9.24
CA GLU A 104 7.38 -8.16 -9.63
C GLU A 104 7.87 -8.24 -11.08
N ALA A 105 8.56 -9.32 -11.47
CA ALA A 105 9.02 -9.54 -12.82
C ALA A 105 7.87 -9.50 -13.84
N ARG A 106 6.78 -10.26 -13.60
CA ARG A 106 5.60 -10.28 -14.48
C ARG A 106 4.95 -8.91 -14.65
N ASN A 107 4.92 -8.09 -13.57
CA ASN A 107 4.26 -6.79 -13.57
C ASN A 107 5.23 -5.61 -13.74
N TRP A 108 6.50 -5.89 -14.07
CA TRP A 108 7.47 -4.84 -14.35
C TRP A 108 7.15 -4.20 -15.69
N PRO A 109 6.85 -2.87 -15.73
CA PRO A 109 6.52 -2.23 -16.99
C PRO A 109 7.78 -1.99 -17.83
N GLU A 110 7.64 -2.03 -19.13
CA GLU A 110 8.67 -1.52 -20.04
C GLU A 110 8.94 -0.03 -19.75
N GLY A 111 10.22 0.36 -19.74
CA GLY A 111 10.63 1.71 -19.31
C GLY A 111 10.58 1.96 -17.80
N GLY A 112 10.26 0.94 -16.98
CA GLY A 112 10.33 1.00 -15.52
C GLY A 112 9.42 2.08 -14.93
N TYR A 113 9.95 2.90 -14.01
CA TYR A 113 9.17 3.96 -13.34
C TYR A 113 8.65 5.04 -14.31
N LYS A 114 9.39 5.32 -15.40
CA LYS A 114 9.01 6.33 -16.40
C LYS A 114 7.71 5.99 -17.13
N ALA A 115 7.34 4.70 -17.21
CA ALA A 115 6.09 4.25 -17.82
C ALA A 115 4.85 4.87 -17.17
N LEU A 116 4.89 5.13 -15.85
CA LEU A 116 3.78 5.79 -15.14
C LEU A 116 3.62 7.26 -15.57
N GLY A 117 4.72 7.95 -15.89
CA GLY A 117 4.66 9.32 -16.41
C GLY A 117 3.99 9.37 -17.78
N LYS A 118 4.41 8.49 -18.71
CA LYS A 118 3.79 8.38 -20.04
C LYS A 118 2.28 8.06 -19.93
N LEU A 119 1.91 7.10 -19.07
CA LEU A 119 0.51 6.77 -18.83
C LEU A 119 -0.27 7.96 -18.24
N ALA A 120 0.33 8.77 -17.36
CA ALA A 120 -0.33 9.96 -16.83
C ALA A 120 -0.58 11.00 -17.94
N ASP A 121 0.36 11.19 -18.86
CA ASP A 121 0.22 12.12 -19.98
C ASP A 121 -0.87 11.62 -20.97
N GLU A 122 -0.96 10.32 -21.25
CA GLU A 122 -2.05 9.72 -22.04
C GLU A 122 -3.42 9.94 -21.40
N LEU A 123 -3.56 9.64 -20.09
CA LEU A 123 -4.80 9.84 -19.36
C LEU A 123 -5.18 11.32 -19.25
N HIS A 124 -4.21 12.24 -19.25
CA HIS A 124 -4.46 13.67 -19.30
C HIS A 124 -5.16 14.04 -20.61
N GLY A 125 -4.69 13.51 -21.76
CA GLY A 125 -5.35 13.70 -23.05
C GLY A 125 -6.83 13.30 -23.05
N GLU A 126 -7.19 12.22 -22.33
CA GLU A 126 -8.58 11.76 -22.21
C GLU A 126 -9.48 12.70 -21.38
N VAL A 127 -8.92 13.46 -20.45
CA VAL A 127 -9.69 14.29 -19.52
C VAL A 127 -9.53 15.79 -19.74
N GLN A 128 -8.62 16.23 -20.61
CA GLN A 128 -8.36 17.66 -20.83
C GLN A 128 -9.60 18.45 -21.30
N THR A 129 -10.50 17.84 -22.08
CA THR A 129 -11.75 18.46 -22.50
C THR A 129 -12.72 18.67 -21.33
N LEU A 130 -12.64 17.85 -20.29
CA LEU A 130 -13.47 17.98 -19.10
C LEU A 130 -13.11 19.23 -18.29
N PHE A 131 -11.84 19.66 -18.33
CA PHE A 131 -11.40 20.89 -17.67
C PHE A 131 -11.92 22.18 -18.35
N LYS A 132 -12.54 22.07 -19.52
CA LYS A 132 -13.25 23.20 -20.17
C LYS A 132 -14.69 23.34 -19.70
N LYS A 133 -15.26 22.34 -19.04
CA LYS A 133 -16.63 22.39 -18.49
C LYS A 133 -16.64 23.20 -17.20
N ALA A 134 -17.77 23.85 -16.90
CA ALA A 134 -17.99 24.40 -15.57
C ALA A 134 -17.90 23.28 -14.52
N PRO A 135 -17.26 23.51 -13.37
CA PRO A 135 -17.06 22.44 -12.36
C PRO A 135 -18.33 21.71 -11.95
N ALA A 136 -19.45 22.41 -11.79
CA ALA A 136 -20.74 21.81 -11.42
C ALA A 136 -21.42 21.03 -12.56
N ALA A 137 -20.99 21.21 -13.82
CA ALA A 137 -21.53 20.50 -14.97
C ALA A 137 -20.85 19.15 -15.24
N VAL A 138 -19.80 18.81 -14.47
CA VAL A 138 -19.09 17.53 -14.58
C VAL A 138 -19.87 16.46 -13.82
N THR A 139 -20.13 15.34 -14.49
CA THR A 139 -20.80 14.19 -13.86
C THR A 139 -19.85 13.39 -12.96
N LEU A 140 -20.40 12.59 -12.05
CA LEU A 140 -19.58 11.72 -11.18
C LEU A 140 -18.69 10.73 -11.96
N PRO A 141 -19.13 10.09 -13.07
CA PRO A 141 -18.26 9.28 -13.92
C PRO A 141 -17.11 10.09 -14.55
N GLU A 142 -17.34 11.33 -14.95
CA GLU A 142 -16.29 12.21 -15.49
C GLU A 142 -15.30 12.62 -14.40
N LEU A 143 -15.79 13.03 -13.23
CA LEU A 143 -14.94 13.30 -12.06
C LEU A 143 -14.08 12.09 -11.68
N TRP A 144 -14.64 10.88 -11.76
CA TRP A 144 -13.88 9.65 -11.52
C TRP A 144 -12.78 9.41 -12.58
N ARG A 145 -13.02 9.77 -13.86
CA ARG A 145 -11.97 9.74 -14.90
C ARG A 145 -10.85 10.71 -14.58
N MET A 146 -11.20 11.93 -14.14
CA MET A 146 -10.22 12.92 -13.69
C MET A 146 -9.43 12.42 -12.46
N ALA A 147 -10.10 11.79 -11.49
CA ALA A 147 -9.45 11.16 -10.32
C ALA A 147 -8.49 10.03 -10.75
N ARG A 148 -8.88 9.21 -11.73
CA ARG A 148 -8.03 8.13 -12.30
C ARG A 148 -6.73 8.70 -12.87
N TRP A 149 -6.83 9.75 -13.69
CA TRP A 149 -5.67 10.49 -14.19
C TRP A 149 -4.80 11.03 -13.05
N PHE A 150 -5.41 11.76 -12.11
CA PHE A 150 -4.70 12.39 -11.01
C PHE A 150 -3.95 11.37 -10.14
N ILE A 151 -4.54 10.21 -9.84
CA ILE A 151 -3.88 9.13 -9.10
C ILE A 151 -2.62 8.66 -9.82
N VAL A 152 -2.69 8.41 -11.12
CA VAL A 152 -1.53 7.94 -11.90
C VAL A 152 -0.45 9.03 -11.96
N LEU A 153 -0.83 10.27 -12.21
CA LEU A 153 0.10 11.42 -12.18
C LEU A 153 0.78 11.56 -10.81
N PHE A 154 0.01 11.49 -9.73
CA PHE A 154 0.57 11.54 -8.37
C PHE A 154 1.61 10.46 -8.15
N TYR A 155 1.29 9.20 -8.47
CA TYR A 155 2.20 8.08 -8.28
C TYR A 155 3.36 8.02 -9.29
N SER A 156 3.28 8.75 -10.39
CA SER A 156 4.43 8.95 -11.30
C SER A 156 5.48 9.91 -10.73
N LYS A 157 5.12 10.71 -9.73
CA LYS A 157 6.01 11.69 -9.06
C LYS A 157 6.34 11.29 -7.63
N HIS A 158 5.37 10.77 -6.89
CA HIS A 158 5.47 10.46 -5.46
C HIS A 158 5.13 9.00 -5.19
N ALA A 159 6.03 8.27 -4.55
CA ALA A 159 5.85 6.84 -4.27
C ALA A 159 5.41 6.58 -2.82
N LEU A 160 4.44 7.35 -2.33
CA LEU A 160 3.82 7.12 -1.03
C LEU A 160 3.16 5.73 -0.96
N ARG A 161 2.87 5.26 0.26
CA ARG A 161 1.96 4.12 0.46
C ARG A 161 0.56 4.50 -0.03
N GLY A 162 -0.43 3.68 0.21
CA GLY A 162 -1.81 3.98 -0.18
C GLY A 162 -2.46 5.17 0.55
N ASP A 163 -1.66 6.04 1.17
CA ASP A 163 -2.12 7.13 2.05
C ASP A 163 -2.90 8.22 1.30
N LEU A 164 -2.68 8.35 -0.03
CA LEU A 164 -3.43 9.27 -0.89
C LEU A 164 -4.96 9.06 -0.80
N GLY A 165 -5.43 7.83 -0.60
CA GLY A 165 -6.86 7.52 -0.46
C GLY A 165 -7.52 8.09 0.81
N ASP A 166 -6.72 8.55 1.77
CA ASP A 166 -7.20 9.12 3.03
C ASP A 166 -6.95 10.64 3.17
N VAL A 167 -6.52 11.29 2.08
CA VAL A 167 -6.15 12.70 2.08
C VAL A 167 -7.38 13.60 1.97
N ARG A 168 -7.45 14.61 2.85
CA ARG A 168 -8.46 15.67 2.83
C ARG A 168 -7.97 16.88 2.03
N ILE A 169 -8.93 17.63 1.49
CA ILE A 169 -8.67 18.89 0.76
C ILE A 169 -8.54 20.11 1.68
N THR A 170 -8.64 19.90 2.99
CA THR A 170 -8.51 20.93 4.04
C THR A 170 -7.72 20.39 5.21
N LYS A 171 -7.15 21.26 6.05
CA LYS A 171 -6.39 20.90 7.27
C LYS A 171 -7.19 20.13 8.35
N LYS A 172 -8.40 19.68 8.05
CA LYS A 172 -9.21 18.90 8.97
C LYS A 172 -8.80 17.43 8.92
N GLY A 173 -8.12 16.93 9.94
CA GLY A 173 -7.70 15.54 10.08
C GLY A 173 -6.19 15.35 10.00
N GLN A 174 -5.76 14.08 9.97
CA GLN A 174 -4.34 13.71 10.07
C GLN A 174 -3.63 13.65 8.70
N ASN A 175 -4.38 13.51 7.59
CA ASN A 175 -3.84 13.50 6.25
C ASN A 175 -4.57 14.55 5.44
N TYR A 176 -3.85 15.55 4.94
CA TYR A 176 -4.45 16.66 4.20
C TYR A 176 -3.45 17.27 3.20
N ILE A 177 -3.99 18.06 2.29
CA ILE A 177 -3.21 18.96 1.42
C ILE A 177 -3.49 20.40 1.77
N GLU A 178 -2.49 21.25 1.58
CA GLU A 178 -2.60 22.69 1.72
C GLU A 178 -1.76 23.41 0.67
N LYS A 179 -2.24 24.60 0.26
CA LYS A 179 -1.48 25.48 -0.63
C LYS A 179 -0.58 26.37 0.22
N ARG A 180 0.73 26.36 -0.06
CA ARG A 180 1.73 27.24 0.56
C ARG A 180 2.46 28.01 -0.55
N GLY A 181 2.19 29.29 -0.67
CA GLY A 181 2.69 30.09 -1.79
C GLY A 181 2.21 29.54 -3.14
N LYS A 182 3.13 29.34 -4.07
CA LYS A 182 2.82 28.83 -5.43
C LYS A 182 2.72 27.29 -5.51
N GLY A 183 2.96 26.53 -4.42
CA GLY A 183 2.99 25.09 -4.44
C GLY A 183 2.01 24.45 -3.47
N TRP A 184 1.72 23.18 -3.69
CA TRP A 184 0.95 22.35 -2.78
C TRP A 184 1.85 21.51 -1.89
N HIS A 185 1.44 21.33 -0.65
CA HIS A 185 2.07 20.48 0.34
C HIS A 185 1.08 19.44 0.83
N MET A 186 1.59 18.25 1.11
CA MET A 186 0.80 17.15 1.68
C MET A 186 1.36 16.79 3.04
N HIS A 187 0.50 16.83 4.04
CA HIS A 187 0.77 16.30 5.38
C HIS A 187 0.18 14.90 5.52
N VAL A 188 0.96 13.92 5.96
CA VAL A 188 0.53 12.54 6.23
C VAL A 188 0.89 12.18 7.66
N GLY A 189 -0.02 12.49 8.58
CA GLY A 189 0.12 12.21 10.02
C GLY A 189 -0.42 10.83 10.42
N ASN A 190 -1.20 10.18 9.54
CA ASN A 190 -1.71 8.83 9.79
C ASN A 190 -1.21 7.85 8.74
N HIS A 191 -0.08 7.22 9.01
CA HIS A 191 0.48 6.16 8.19
C HIS A 191 1.09 5.04 9.03
N LYS A 192 1.37 3.89 8.40
CA LYS A 192 1.80 2.65 9.09
C LYS A 192 3.03 2.83 10.00
N THR A 193 3.93 3.73 9.67
CA THR A 193 5.24 3.91 10.36
C THR A 193 5.35 5.27 11.07
N VAL A 194 4.23 5.96 11.31
CA VAL A 194 4.23 7.29 11.94
C VAL A 194 4.90 7.29 13.33
N ARG A 195 4.72 6.22 14.11
CA ARG A 195 5.37 6.09 15.44
C ARG A 195 6.90 6.03 15.36
N ALA A 196 7.45 5.52 14.26
CA ALA A 196 8.90 5.36 14.09
C ALA A 196 9.55 6.53 13.31
N HIS A 197 8.78 7.24 12.49
CA HIS A 197 9.33 8.24 11.56
C HIS A 197 8.62 9.60 11.63
N GLY A 198 7.65 9.75 12.52
CA GLY A 198 6.83 10.97 12.59
C GLY A 198 5.89 11.13 11.38
N ALA A 199 5.26 12.29 11.28
CA ALA A 199 4.45 12.66 10.13
C ALA A 199 5.34 12.94 8.90
N ILE A 200 4.79 12.70 7.71
CA ILE A 200 5.46 13.02 6.44
C ILE A 200 4.98 14.39 5.98
N GLU A 201 5.91 15.31 5.81
CA GLU A 201 5.70 16.60 5.13
C GLU A 201 6.28 16.49 3.72
N LEU A 202 5.43 16.60 2.72
CA LEU A 202 5.81 16.44 1.32
C LEU A 202 5.45 17.68 0.52
N LYS A 203 6.46 18.38 -0.01
CA LYS A 203 6.25 19.37 -1.07
C LYS A 203 5.92 18.62 -2.36
N LEU A 204 4.77 18.90 -2.93
CA LEU A 204 4.34 18.23 -4.16
C LEU A 204 5.10 18.76 -5.38
N ASP A 205 5.37 17.86 -6.32
CA ASP A 205 5.95 18.17 -7.63
C ASP A 205 5.15 19.25 -8.35
N ALA A 206 5.79 20.08 -9.16
CA ALA A 206 5.15 21.19 -9.86
C ALA A 206 3.99 20.73 -10.76
N LYS A 207 4.15 19.61 -11.50
CA LYS A 207 3.07 19.04 -12.32
C LYS A 207 1.87 18.58 -11.47
N VAL A 208 2.13 17.95 -10.32
CA VAL A 208 1.09 17.53 -9.37
C VAL A 208 0.41 18.73 -8.74
N SER A 209 1.16 19.79 -8.41
CA SER A 209 0.61 21.04 -7.88
C SER A 209 -0.31 21.73 -8.90
N ALA A 210 0.12 21.85 -10.13
CA ALA A 210 -0.71 22.42 -11.23
C ALA A 210 -1.96 21.56 -11.48
N ALA A 211 -1.82 20.24 -11.45
CA ALA A 211 -2.95 19.32 -11.57
C ALA A 211 -3.97 19.47 -10.42
N LEU A 212 -3.51 19.74 -9.20
CA LEU A 212 -4.41 20.03 -8.07
C LEU A 212 -5.16 21.33 -8.27
N ASP A 213 -4.50 22.38 -8.75
CA ASP A 213 -5.18 23.66 -9.04
C ASP A 213 -6.30 23.49 -10.08
N GLN A 214 -6.11 22.60 -11.06
CA GLN A 214 -7.15 22.28 -12.05
C GLN A 214 -8.24 21.35 -11.50
N TYR A 215 -7.88 20.31 -10.73
CA TYR A 215 -8.78 19.23 -10.33
C TYR A 215 -9.67 19.59 -9.13
N LEU A 216 -9.14 20.33 -8.15
CA LEU A 216 -9.86 20.62 -6.89
C LEU A 216 -11.17 21.39 -7.05
N PRO A 217 -11.34 22.35 -7.98
CA PRO A 217 -12.63 22.99 -8.21
C PRO A 217 -13.75 21.97 -8.51
N TYR A 218 -13.44 20.93 -9.29
CA TYR A 218 -14.40 19.87 -9.65
C TYR A 218 -14.73 18.96 -8.47
N VAL A 219 -13.75 18.63 -7.64
CA VAL A 219 -13.99 17.86 -6.41
C VAL A 219 -14.90 18.64 -5.47
N ARG A 220 -14.63 19.93 -5.26
CA ARG A 220 -15.42 20.80 -4.37
C ARG A 220 -16.86 21.00 -4.85
N ALA A 221 -17.05 21.13 -6.15
CA ALA A 221 -18.40 21.34 -6.74
C ALA A 221 -19.26 20.07 -6.66
N ASN A 222 -18.65 18.86 -6.75
CA ASN A 222 -19.39 17.62 -6.95
C ASN A 222 -19.37 16.69 -5.71
N THR A 223 -18.68 17.05 -4.62
CA THR A 223 -18.59 16.22 -3.43
C THR A 223 -18.75 17.01 -2.13
N LYS A 224 -19.37 16.38 -1.11
CA LYS A 224 -19.58 17.01 0.22
C LYS A 224 -18.66 16.47 1.31
N HIS A 225 -17.85 15.44 1.01
CA HIS A 225 -17.10 14.70 2.03
C HIS A 225 -15.75 15.33 2.41
N GLY A 226 -15.24 16.32 1.69
CA GLY A 226 -13.97 17.02 1.96
C GLY A 226 -12.71 16.15 1.78
N TYR A 227 -12.78 15.01 1.09
CA TYR A 227 -11.64 14.19 0.68
C TYR A 227 -11.26 14.44 -0.77
N LEU A 228 -9.99 14.17 -1.09
CA LEU A 228 -9.42 14.41 -2.42
C LEU A 228 -10.01 13.51 -3.51
N LEU A 229 -10.40 12.29 -3.16
CA LEU A 229 -10.85 11.27 -4.10
C LEU A 229 -12.27 10.80 -3.79
N SER A 230 -13.08 10.61 -4.83
CA SER A 230 -14.47 10.18 -4.75
C SER A 230 -14.76 8.95 -5.60
N THR A 231 -15.80 8.20 -5.23
CA THR A 231 -16.26 7.00 -5.95
C THR A 231 -17.10 7.37 -7.17
N LYS A 232 -17.07 6.51 -8.20
CA LYS A 232 -17.74 6.71 -9.50
C LYS A 232 -19.26 6.84 -9.38
N ARG A 233 -19.89 5.99 -8.55
CA ARG A 233 -21.36 5.84 -8.57
C ARG A 233 -22.08 6.85 -7.69
N TYR A 234 -21.57 7.12 -6.49
CA TYR A 234 -22.27 7.90 -5.48
C TYR A 234 -21.54 9.16 -5.04
N GLY A 235 -20.39 9.46 -5.62
CA GLY A 235 -19.57 10.59 -5.19
C GLY A 235 -19.11 10.52 -3.74
N ASN A 236 -19.22 9.34 -3.09
CA ASN A 236 -18.75 9.13 -1.72
C ASN A 236 -17.22 9.15 -1.67
N ARG A 237 -16.65 9.33 -0.48
CA ARG A 237 -15.23 9.19 -0.23
C ARG A 237 -14.70 7.86 -0.81
N MET A 238 -13.68 7.92 -1.64
CA MET A 238 -12.94 6.74 -2.09
C MET A 238 -12.05 6.25 -0.97
N LYS A 239 -12.22 4.98 -0.57
CA LYS A 239 -11.35 4.36 0.46
C LYS A 239 -9.98 4.05 -0.14
N ARG A 240 -8.97 3.90 0.73
CA ARG A 240 -7.61 3.49 0.35
C ARG A 240 -7.58 2.20 -0.50
N SER A 241 -8.41 1.21 -0.16
CA SER A 241 -8.54 -0.04 -0.92
C SER A 241 -9.01 0.19 -2.36
N ASP A 242 -9.98 1.08 -2.52
CA ASP A 242 -10.62 1.36 -3.81
C ASP A 242 -9.68 2.16 -4.71
N MET A 243 -8.97 3.14 -4.14
CA MET A 243 -7.90 3.87 -4.83
C MET A 243 -6.79 2.93 -5.31
N MET A 244 -6.33 2.02 -4.44
CA MET A 244 -5.30 1.03 -4.81
C MET A 244 -5.80 0.03 -5.87
N ALA A 245 -7.09 -0.32 -5.85
CA ALA A 245 -7.70 -1.16 -6.87
C ALA A 245 -7.79 -0.40 -8.20
N LEU A 246 -8.25 0.85 -8.18
CA LEU A 246 -8.33 1.70 -9.36
C LEU A 246 -6.96 1.86 -10.03
N LEU A 247 -5.92 2.16 -9.27
CA LEU A 247 -4.55 2.27 -9.79
C LEU A 247 -4.09 0.98 -10.47
N ARG A 248 -4.27 -0.18 -9.81
CA ARG A 248 -3.88 -1.49 -10.39
C ARG A 248 -4.65 -1.81 -11.66
N ASN A 249 -5.96 -1.61 -11.67
CA ASN A 249 -6.79 -1.88 -12.83
C ASN A 249 -6.43 -0.94 -13.98
N THR A 250 -6.22 0.35 -13.73
CA THR A 250 -5.80 1.32 -14.75
C THR A 250 -4.46 0.92 -15.40
N THR A 251 -3.48 0.50 -14.59
CA THR A 251 -2.18 0.08 -15.14
C THR A 251 -2.26 -1.27 -15.85
N GLU A 252 -3.14 -2.17 -15.43
CA GLU A 252 -3.41 -3.44 -16.10
C GLU A 252 -4.07 -3.22 -17.47
N ASP A 253 -5.11 -2.37 -17.51
CA ASP A 253 -5.84 -2.05 -18.74
C ASP A 253 -4.96 -1.35 -19.79
N ARG A 254 -4.04 -0.48 -19.36
CA ARG A 254 -3.26 0.37 -20.28
C ARG A 254 -1.86 -0.14 -20.58
N LEU A 255 -1.22 -0.81 -19.64
CA LEU A 255 0.16 -1.28 -19.76
C LEU A 255 0.24 -2.82 -19.80
N GLY A 256 -0.88 -3.54 -19.67
CA GLY A 256 -0.87 -5.00 -19.49
C GLY A 256 -0.16 -5.43 -18.20
N LYS A 257 0.05 -4.51 -17.25
CA LYS A 257 0.85 -4.72 -16.02
C LYS A 257 0.08 -4.26 -14.80
N ARG A 258 -0.17 -5.16 -13.85
CA ARG A 258 -0.92 -4.87 -12.62
C ARG A 258 -0.03 -4.22 -11.57
N ILE A 259 0.21 -2.92 -11.70
CA ILE A 259 1.15 -2.15 -10.87
C ILE A 259 0.44 -1.58 -9.65
N GLY A 260 0.79 -2.06 -8.46
CA GLY A 260 0.29 -1.50 -7.20
C GLY A 260 1.33 -0.60 -6.54
N VAL A 261 0.90 0.17 -5.51
CA VAL A 261 1.76 1.13 -4.79
C VAL A 261 3.05 0.53 -4.25
N GLN A 262 3.07 -0.76 -3.90
CA GLN A 262 4.28 -1.44 -3.46
C GLN A 262 5.29 -1.58 -4.59
N LEU A 263 4.86 -1.99 -5.79
CA LEU A 263 5.72 -2.10 -6.96
C LEU A 263 6.20 -0.71 -7.42
N ILE A 264 5.34 0.31 -7.37
CA ILE A 264 5.73 1.70 -7.66
C ILE A 264 6.89 2.14 -6.77
N ARG A 265 6.87 1.81 -5.48
CA ARG A 265 7.96 2.14 -4.56
C ARG A 265 9.25 1.43 -4.92
N VAL A 266 9.19 0.16 -5.35
CA VAL A 266 10.35 -0.58 -5.88
C VAL A 266 10.86 0.08 -7.16
N LEU A 267 9.98 0.36 -8.12
CA LEU A 267 10.32 1.01 -9.39
C LEU A 267 11.02 2.36 -9.17
N LYS A 268 10.44 3.22 -8.32
CA LYS A 268 11.01 4.54 -8.01
C LYS A 268 12.37 4.40 -7.32
N THR A 269 12.48 3.55 -6.30
CA THR A 269 13.74 3.34 -5.59
C THR A 269 14.83 2.82 -6.54
N THR A 270 14.50 1.85 -7.39
CA THR A 270 15.44 1.30 -8.38
C THR A 270 15.91 2.33 -9.39
N SER A 271 15.03 3.27 -9.80
CA SER A 271 15.36 4.29 -10.81
C SER A 271 16.12 5.49 -10.28
N HIS A 272 16.07 5.77 -8.96
CA HIS A 272 16.61 7.00 -8.36
C HIS A 272 17.85 6.78 -7.48
N LEU A 273 18.29 5.54 -7.25
CA LEU A 273 19.47 5.26 -6.44
C LEU A 273 20.78 5.48 -7.24
N LYS A 274 21.03 6.70 -7.67
CA LYS A 274 22.31 7.10 -8.31
C LYS A 274 23.23 7.94 -7.42
N GLY A 275 22.76 8.39 -6.24
CA GLY A 275 23.53 9.22 -5.33
C GLY A 275 23.00 9.17 -3.88
N ILE A 276 23.86 9.54 -2.91
CA ILE A 276 23.55 9.50 -1.48
C ILE A 276 22.41 10.48 -1.14
N ASP A 277 22.44 11.70 -1.69
CA ASP A 277 21.44 12.74 -1.41
C ASP A 277 20.05 12.40 -1.96
N GLU A 278 19.98 11.83 -3.16
CA GLU A 278 18.74 11.35 -3.74
C GLU A 278 18.17 10.18 -2.93
N ALA A 279 19.04 9.31 -2.45
CA ALA A 279 18.65 8.18 -1.60
C ALA A 279 18.05 8.67 -0.27
N GLU A 280 18.62 9.72 0.33
CA GLU A 280 18.14 10.27 1.59
C GLU A 280 16.80 11.03 1.43
N LYS A 281 16.65 11.84 0.39
CA LYS A 281 15.40 12.50 0.04
C LYS A 281 14.28 11.48 -0.18
N LEU A 282 14.56 10.44 -0.96
CA LEU A 282 13.61 9.36 -1.23
C LEU A 282 13.27 8.57 0.05
N ARG A 283 14.21 8.36 0.94
CA ARG A 283 13.99 7.72 2.24
C ARG A 283 12.98 8.47 3.08
N ARG A 284 13.06 9.80 3.14
CA ARG A 284 12.10 10.66 3.85
C ARG A 284 10.71 10.55 3.22
N GLU A 285 10.60 10.65 1.89
CA GLU A 285 9.34 10.50 1.16
C GLU A 285 8.67 9.14 1.42
N LEU A 286 9.46 8.07 1.45
CA LEU A 286 8.96 6.71 1.64
C LEU A 286 8.75 6.33 3.12
N ALA A 287 9.16 7.17 4.06
CA ALA A 287 9.21 6.89 5.50
C ALA A 287 9.86 5.52 5.78
N HIS A 288 11.12 5.37 5.34
CA HIS A 288 11.92 4.16 5.50
C HIS A 288 13.19 4.40 6.29
N GLY A 289 13.60 3.39 7.09
CA GLY A 289 14.98 3.31 7.57
C GLY A 289 15.96 2.90 6.43
N PRO A 290 17.27 3.19 6.57
CA PRO A 290 18.29 2.90 5.56
C PRO A 290 18.28 1.45 5.07
N GLN A 291 18.22 0.48 5.99
CA GLN A 291 18.17 -0.95 5.66
C GLN A 291 16.92 -1.34 4.85
N MET A 292 15.79 -0.65 5.08
CA MET A 292 14.56 -0.93 4.36
C MET A 292 14.62 -0.38 2.94
N GLN A 293 15.31 0.75 2.71
CA GLN A 293 15.48 1.33 1.38
C GLN A 293 16.25 0.37 0.47
N TRP A 294 17.34 -0.24 0.95
CA TRP A 294 18.10 -1.24 0.20
C TRP A 294 17.28 -2.44 -0.25
N LYS A 295 16.28 -2.84 0.54
CA LYS A 295 15.35 -3.93 0.18
C LYS A 295 14.39 -3.61 -0.96
N TYR A 296 14.27 -2.33 -1.33
CA TYR A 296 13.44 -1.88 -2.47
C TYR A 296 14.24 -1.70 -3.75
N VAL A 297 15.57 -1.76 -3.69
CA VAL A 297 16.38 -1.80 -4.91
C VAL A 297 16.19 -3.17 -5.54
N SER A 298 15.81 -3.18 -6.81
CA SER A 298 15.73 -4.40 -7.60
C SER A 298 16.86 -4.40 -8.61
N ARG A 299 17.71 -5.40 -8.54
CA ARG A 299 18.72 -5.66 -9.56
C ARG A 299 18.09 -6.52 -10.64
N ALA A 300 18.39 -6.17 -11.89
CA ALA A 300 17.94 -6.92 -13.06
C ALA A 300 18.59 -8.29 -13.10
#